data_9bef1c25498b8f4971b56657bba564ad
#
_entry.id   9bef1c25498b8f4971b56657bba564ad
#
_cell.length_a   1.000
_cell.length_b   1.000
_cell.length_c   1.000
_cell.angle_alpha   90.00
_cell.angle_beta   90.00
_cell.angle_gamma   90.00
#
_symmetry.space_group_name_H-M   'P 1'
#
loop_
_entity.id
_entity.type
_entity.pdbx_description
1 polymer ?
#
loop_
_entity_poly.entity_id
_entity_poly.type
_entity_poly.pdbx_seq_one_letter_code
_entity_poly.pdbx_strand_id
1 'polypeptide(L)' 'MTLTEIALGYQEAAVPLRARLKELRQALKQADDPEEVWHLKRRIAELTPMLTQCNALAVLCRRYYERGYYRDETYTL' A
#
# COMPACT_ATOMS: atom_id res chain seq x y z
N MET A 1 3.62 18.99 9.25
CA MET A 1 3.80 17.89 8.27
C MET A 1 2.95 18.17 7.04
N THR A 2 3.53 18.12 5.86
CA THR A 2 2.80 18.34 4.62
C THR A 2 2.13 17.06 4.13
N LEU A 3 1.13 17.19 3.25
CA LEU A 3 0.51 16.02 2.62
C LEU A 3 1.49 15.23 1.77
N THR A 4 2.46 15.90 1.17
CA THR A 4 3.52 15.22 0.41
C THR A 4 4.39 14.35 1.31
N GLU A 5 4.75 14.83 2.48
CA GLU A 5 5.49 14.04 3.47
C GLU A 5 4.70 12.85 3.97
N ILE A 6 3.41 13.02 4.20
CA ILE A 6 2.52 11.93 4.61
C ILE A 6 2.44 10.88 3.50
N ALA A 7 2.30 11.30 2.24
CA ALA A 7 2.26 10.38 1.10
C ALA A 7 3.56 9.58 0.97
N LEU A 8 4.71 10.23 1.15
CA LEU A 8 6.01 9.55 1.14
C LEU A 8 6.10 8.53 2.28
N GLY A 9 5.60 8.87 3.47
CA GLY A 9 5.56 7.95 4.60
C GLY A 9 4.77 6.70 4.30
N TYR A 10 3.60 6.81 3.66
CA TYR A 10 2.80 5.66 3.25
C TYR A 10 3.49 4.84 2.16
N GLN A 11 4.16 5.48 1.22
CA GLN A 11 4.92 4.80 0.18
C GLN A 11 6.10 4.01 0.77
N GLU A 12 6.82 4.61 1.70
CA GLU A 12 7.93 3.95 2.39
C GLU A 12 7.44 2.77 3.21
N ALA A 13 6.31 2.90 3.87
CA ALA A 13 5.69 1.81 4.62
C ALA A 13 5.25 0.66 3.71
N ALA A 14 4.86 0.95 2.47
CA ALA A 14 4.44 -0.06 1.51
C ALA A 14 5.60 -0.90 0.97
N VAL A 15 6.82 -0.37 0.95
CA VAL A 15 8.00 -1.09 0.42
C VAL A 15 8.25 -2.41 1.15
N PRO A 16 8.38 -2.44 2.49
CA PRO A 16 8.58 -3.70 3.19
C PRO A 16 7.39 -4.65 3.07
N LEU A 17 6.17 -4.13 2.99
CA LEU A 17 4.98 -4.95 2.80
C LEU A 17 5.00 -5.66 1.44
N ARG A 18 5.38 -4.95 0.37
CA ARG A 18 5.51 -5.52 -0.96
C ARG A 18 6.58 -6.61 -1.00
N ALA A 19 7.73 -6.34 -0.39
CA ALA A 19 8.83 -7.29 -0.32
C ALA A 19 8.38 -8.56 0.42
N ARG A 20 7.70 -8.40 1.54
CA ARG A 20 7.19 -9.52 2.33
C ARG A 20 6.17 -10.34 1.57
N LEU A 21 5.24 -9.68 0.88
CA LEU A 21 4.24 -10.36 0.05
C LEU A 21 4.88 -11.14 -1.08
N LYS A 22 5.90 -10.59 -1.71
CA LYS A 22 6.64 -11.28 -2.76
C LYS A 22 7.30 -12.54 -2.23
N GLU A 23 7.95 -12.47 -1.08
CA GLU A 23 8.55 -13.62 -0.42
C GLU A 23 7.51 -14.70 -0.09
N LEU A 24 6.37 -14.28 0.46
CA LEU A 24 5.30 -15.21 0.80
C LEU A 24 4.71 -15.90 -0.43
N ARG A 25 4.54 -15.17 -1.53
CA ARG A 25 4.04 -15.74 -2.78
C ARG A 25 5.03 -16.74 -3.37
N GLN A 26 6.31 -16.44 -3.29
CA GLN A 26 7.35 -17.37 -3.75
C GLN A 26 7.38 -18.63 -2.89
N ALA A 27 7.30 -18.48 -1.58
CA ALA A 27 7.21 -19.60 -0.65
C ALA A 27 5.97 -20.45 -0.92
N LEU A 28 4.84 -19.82 -1.25
CA LEU A 28 3.60 -20.52 -1.58
C LEU A 28 3.76 -21.40 -2.83
N LYS A 29 4.48 -20.94 -3.84
CA LYS A 29 4.73 -21.71 -5.06
C LYS A 29 5.55 -22.96 -4.80
N GLN A 30 6.40 -22.93 -3.78
CA GLN A 30 7.29 -24.02 -3.44
C GLN A 30 6.76 -24.90 -2.31
N ALA A 31 5.67 -24.50 -1.66
CA ALA A 31 5.11 -25.24 -0.55
C ALA A 31 4.31 -26.44 -1.04
N ASP A 32 4.64 -27.63 -0.51
CA ASP A 32 3.95 -28.88 -0.82
C ASP A 32 2.99 -29.32 0.30
N ASP A 33 3.25 -28.87 1.52
CA ASP A 33 2.43 -29.21 2.69
C ASP A 33 1.16 -28.35 2.71
N PRO A 34 -0.05 -28.98 2.75
CA PRO A 34 -1.30 -28.22 2.82
C PRO A 34 -1.39 -27.28 4.01
N GLU A 35 -0.84 -27.64 5.13
CA GLU A 35 -0.83 -26.80 6.33
C GLU A 35 0.01 -25.55 6.12
N GLU A 36 1.18 -25.70 5.55
CA GLU A 36 2.06 -24.60 5.19
C GLU A 36 1.40 -23.67 4.16
N VAL A 37 0.77 -24.26 3.13
CA VAL A 37 0.03 -23.52 2.12
C VAL A 37 -1.07 -22.68 2.78
N TRP A 38 -1.81 -23.25 3.72
CA TRP A 38 -2.88 -22.55 4.42
C TRP A 38 -2.34 -21.36 5.21
N HIS A 39 -1.26 -21.56 5.95
CA HIS A 39 -0.63 -20.49 6.73
C HIS A 39 -0.10 -19.36 5.83
N LEU A 40 0.52 -19.71 4.71
CA LEU A 40 1.03 -18.72 3.76
C LEU A 40 -0.10 -17.91 3.13
N LYS A 41 -1.16 -18.58 2.70
CA LYS A 41 -2.34 -17.91 2.13
C LYS A 41 -2.98 -16.97 3.15
N ARG A 42 -3.09 -17.39 4.38
CA ARG A 42 -3.64 -16.58 5.45
C ARG A 42 -2.81 -15.33 5.69
N ARG A 43 -1.48 -15.49 5.72
CA ARG A 43 -0.57 -14.37 5.91
C ARG A 43 -0.64 -13.37 4.77
N ILE A 44 -0.71 -13.87 3.54
CA ILE A 44 -0.89 -13.02 2.36
C ILE A 44 -2.21 -12.25 2.44
N ALA A 45 -3.28 -12.92 2.84
CA ALA A 45 -4.59 -12.29 2.99
C ALA A 45 -4.59 -11.21 4.09
N GLU A 46 -3.80 -11.38 5.14
CA GLU A 46 -3.66 -10.37 6.18
C GLU A 46 -2.88 -9.14 5.73
N LEU A 47 -1.82 -9.34 4.94
CA LEU A 47 -0.93 -8.27 4.51
C LEU A 47 -1.44 -7.50 3.30
N THR A 48 -2.19 -8.14 2.42
CA THR A 48 -2.69 -7.51 1.20
C THR A 48 -3.55 -6.27 1.46
N PRO A 49 -4.52 -6.29 2.38
CA PRO A 49 -5.31 -5.08 2.69
C PRO A 49 -4.44 -3.96 3.25
N MET A 50 -3.43 -4.28 4.05
CA MET A 50 -2.52 -3.28 4.60
C MET A 50 -1.75 -2.57 3.50
N LEU A 51 -1.24 -3.32 2.52
CA LEU A 51 -0.55 -2.74 1.36
C LEU A 51 -1.50 -1.91 0.51
N THR A 52 -2.69 -2.41 0.26
CA THR A 52 -3.71 -1.69 -0.50
C THR A 52 -4.07 -0.38 0.18
N GLN A 53 -4.24 -0.38 1.49
CA GLN A 53 -4.51 0.82 2.28
C GLN A 53 -3.37 1.82 2.19
N CYS A 54 -2.13 1.38 2.35
CA CYS A 54 -0.96 2.27 2.25
C CYS A 54 -0.89 2.94 0.88
N ASN A 55 -1.09 2.17 -0.19
CA ASN A 55 -1.08 2.71 -1.54
C ASN A 55 -2.23 3.67 -1.79
N ALA A 56 -3.44 3.32 -1.35
CA ALA A 56 -4.62 4.16 -1.49
C ALA A 56 -4.46 5.49 -0.75
N LEU A 57 -3.94 5.44 0.47
CA LEU A 57 -3.72 6.64 1.28
C LEU A 57 -2.64 7.54 0.66
N ALA A 58 -1.57 6.95 0.14
CA ALA A 58 -0.53 7.71 -0.54
C ALA A 58 -1.06 8.44 -1.77
N VAL A 59 -1.85 7.74 -2.59
CA VAL A 59 -2.50 8.32 -3.78
C VAL A 59 -3.49 9.41 -3.37
N LEU A 60 -4.30 9.15 -2.35
CA LEU A 60 -5.29 10.10 -1.86
C LEU A 60 -4.62 11.39 -1.37
N CYS A 61 -3.53 11.29 -0.61
CA CYS A 61 -2.78 12.45 -0.14
C CYS A 61 -2.24 13.29 -1.29
N ARG A 62 -1.70 12.64 -2.31
CA ARG A 62 -1.20 13.33 -3.51
C ARG A 62 -2.32 14.03 -4.24
N ARG A 63 -3.43 13.34 -4.49
CA ARG A 63 -4.57 13.91 -5.19
C ARG A 63 -5.17 15.07 -4.43
N TYR A 64 -5.25 14.96 -3.13
CA TYR A 64 -5.77 16.04 -2.29
C TYR A 64 -4.90 17.29 -2.39
N TYR A 65 -3.58 17.09 -2.36
CA TYR A 65 -2.62 18.19 -2.51
C TYR A 65 -2.75 18.87 -3.87
N GLU A 66 -2.81 18.08 -4.94
CA GLU A 66 -2.97 18.58 -6.29
C GLU A 66 -4.30 19.31 -6.47
N ARG A 67 -5.38 18.74 -5.97
CA ARG A 67 -6.70 19.37 -6.00
C ARG A 67 -6.74 20.65 -5.20
N GLY A 68 -6.06 20.69 -4.08
CA GLY A 68 -5.95 21.90 -3.28
C GLY A 68 -5.32 23.05 -4.06
N TYR A 69 -4.28 22.72 -4.81
CA TYR A 69 -3.60 23.69 -5.66
C TYR A 69 -4.50 24.22 -6.79
N TYR A 70 -5.12 23.31 -7.53
CA TYR A 70 -6.04 23.66 -8.61
C TYR A 70 -7.32 24.27 -8.08
N ARG A 71 -7.72 23.88 -6.91
CA ARG A 71 -8.94 24.36 -6.27
C ARG A 71 -8.87 25.85 -5.99
N ASP A 72 -7.72 26.34 -5.57
CA ASP A 72 -7.53 27.77 -5.36
C ASP A 72 -7.76 28.55 -6.65
N GLU A 73 -7.30 28.06 -7.77
CA GLU A 73 -7.56 28.66 -9.07
C GLU A 73 -9.04 28.61 -9.44
N THR A 74 -9.67 27.48 -9.18
CA THR A 74 -11.08 27.26 -9.50
C THR A 74 -11.98 28.14 -8.65
N TYR A 75 -11.66 28.33 -7.39
CA TYR A 75 -12.43 29.15 -6.48
C TYR A 75 -12.37 30.63 -6.80
N THR A 76 -11.37 31.07 -7.47
CA THR A 76 -11.28 32.46 -7.91
C THR A 76 -12.18 32.75 -9.10
N LEU A 77 -12.70 31.74 -9.69
CA LEU A 77 -13.66 31.85 -10.78
C LEU A 77 -15.07 31.98 -10.24
#